data_be6f3bfc953729a0434a94d9ed483dce
#
_entry.id   be6f3bfc953729a0434a94d9ed483dce
#
_cell.length_a   1.000
_cell.length_b   1.000
_cell.length_c   1.000
_cell.angle_alpha   90.00
_cell.angle_beta   90.00
_cell.angle_gamma   90.00
#
_symmetry.space_group_name_H-M   'P 1'
#
loop_
_entity.id
_entity.type
_entity.pdbx_description
1 polymer ?
#
loop_
_entity_poly.entity_id
_entity_poly.type
_entity_poly.pdbx_seq_one_letter_code
_entity_poly.pdbx_strand_id
1 'polypeptide(L)'
;TTIIKVPMPLLQLSRLDYAGLTPTTIKIVDQYCHKVFGLDDMKEYFVKTGVFSSKYDFRNAHVHGEKEVQELGEYLLFISHQAVALTFPTNNVCMYGAATTNEWCVREYIPDKENNPCIYKGLPLHTEYRIFVDFDSKEVIGVSPYWEPNTMKQRFGHEEDSDSPHQIHDYIIYQ
;
A
#
# COMPACT_ATOMS: atom_id res chain seq x y z
N THR A 1 7.95 -11.23 3.81
CA THR A 1 6.69 -11.02 3.05
C THR A 1 5.88 -12.30 3.10
N THR A 2 4.67 -12.21 3.58
CA THR A 2 3.71 -13.33 3.63
C THR A 2 2.53 -12.99 2.72
N ILE A 3 2.17 -13.94 1.86
CA ILE A 3 1.03 -13.81 0.95
C ILE A 3 0.07 -14.95 1.26
N ILE A 4 -1.20 -14.63 1.44
CA ILE A 4 -2.25 -15.63 1.63
C ILE A 4 -3.32 -15.49 0.55
N LYS A 5 -3.98 -16.61 0.23
CA LYS A 5 -5.25 -16.58 -0.48
C LYS A 5 -6.36 -16.30 0.51
N VAL A 6 -7.10 -15.24 0.26
CA VAL A 6 -8.18 -14.79 1.13
C VAL A 6 -9.35 -15.77 1.05
N PRO A 7 -9.84 -16.30 2.17
CA PRO A 7 -11.03 -17.15 2.17
C PRO A 7 -12.25 -16.41 1.62
N MET A 8 -13.12 -17.16 0.91
CA MET A 8 -14.30 -16.59 0.26
C MET A 8 -15.19 -15.74 1.18
N PRO A 9 -15.46 -16.13 2.44
CA PRO A 9 -16.23 -15.28 3.34
C PRO A 9 -15.61 -13.89 3.56
N LEU A 10 -14.28 -13.80 3.68
CA LEU A 10 -13.60 -12.52 3.85
C LEU A 10 -13.61 -11.69 2.57
N LEU A 11 -13.50 -12.32 1.39
CA LEU A 11 -13.66 -11.60 0.12
C LEU A 11 -15.07 -11.03 -0.04
N GLN A 12 -16.08 -11.71 0.47
CA GLN A 12 -17.45 -11.20 0.45
C GLN A 12 -17.59 -9.98 1.36
N LEU A 13 -16.94 -9.95 2.51
CA LEU A 13 -16.94 -8.78 3.40
C LEU A 13 -16.36 -7.54 2.75
N SER A 14 -15.29 -7.68 1.96
CA SER A 14 -14.67 -6.55 1.27
C SER A 14 -15.56 -5.92 0.17
N ARG A 15 -16.63 -6.61 -0.23
CA ARG A 15 -17.62 -6.10 -1.21
C ARG A 15 -18.79 -5.38 -0.55
N LEU A 16 -18.94 -5.52 0.76
CA LEU A 16 -19.94 -4.78 1.51
C LEU A 16 -19.49 -3.34 1.71
N ASP A 17 -20.44 -2.47 1.94
CA ASP A 17 -20.12 -1.15 2.44
C ASP A 17 -19.36 -1.30 3.75
N TYR A 18 -18.15 -0.74 3.79
CA TYR A 18 -17.29 -0.79 4.97
C TYR A 18 -18.01 -0.29 6.24
N ALA A 19 -18.82 0.77 6.10
CA ALA A 19 -19.63 1.31 7.19
C ALA A 19 -20.70 0.32 7.70
N GLY A 20 -21.03 -0.69 6.93
CA GLY A 20 -21.98 -1.74 7.32
C GLY A 20 -21.37 -2.89 8.10
N LEU A 21 -20.03 -2.94 8.24
CA LEU A 21 -19.37 -3.99 9.00
C LEU A 21 -19.56 -3.78 10.51
N THR A 22 -19.92 -4.84 11.21
CA THR A 22 -20.05 -4.76 12.67
C THR A 22 -18.69 -4.83 13.36
N PRO A 23 -18.51 -4.19 14.53
CA PRO A 23 -17.27 -4.29 15.30
C PRO A 23 -16.88 -5.74 15.62
N THR A 24 -17.85 -6.60 15.84
CA THR A 24 -17.61 -8.04 16.09
C THR A 24 -17.01 -8.71 14.84
N THR A 25 -17.53 -8.42 13.66
CA THR A 25 -17.00 -8.96 12.41
C THR A 25 -15.57 -8.50 12.18
N ILE A 26 -15.30 -7.20 12.36
CA ILE A 26 -13.96 -6.63 12.23
C ILE A 26 -12.98 -7.34 13.16
N LYS A 27 -13.33 -7.46 14.44
CA LYS A 27 -12.49 -8.15 15.43
C LYS A 27 -12.17 -9.61 15.07
N ILE A 28 -13.12 -10.34 14.48
CA ILE A 28 -12.87 -11.73 14.01
C ILE A 28 -11.83 -11.72 12.88
N VAL A 29 -11.94 -10.77 11.96
CA VAL A 29 -10.99 -10.65 10.85
C VAL A 29 -9.60 -10.26 11.36
N ASP A 30 -9.51 -9.34 12.32
CA ASP A 30 -8.23 -8.95 12.95
C ASP A 30 -7.55 -10.14 13.60
N GLN A 31 -8.28 -10.91 14.42
CA GLN A 31 -7.74 -12.11 15.06
C GLN A 31 -7.29 -13.16 14.04
N TYR A 32 -8.05 -13.33 12.97
CA TYR A 32 -7.66 -14.23 11.87
C TYR A 32 -6.35 -13.76 11.22
N CYS A 33 -6.26 -12.47 10.86
CA CYS A 33 -5.09 -11.90 10.22
C CYS A 33 -3.86 -11.97 11.13
N HIS A 34 -3.99 -11.58 12.39
CA HIS A 34 -2.91 -11.66 13.37
C HIS A 34 -2.32 -13.08 13.44
N LYS A 35 -3.20 -14.08 13.49
CA LYS A 35 -2.78 -15.49 13.53
C LYS A 35 -2.16 -15.99 12.24
N VAL A 36 -2.79 -15.73 11.09
CA VAL A 36 -2.36 -16.31 9.80
C VAL A 36 -1.09 -15.69 9.27
N PHE A 37 -0.85 -14.41 9.57
CA PHE A 37 0.38 -13.72 9.21
C PHE A 37 1.49 -13.87 10.26
N GLY A 38 1.17 -14.36 11.46
CA GLY A 38 2.12 -14.50 12.57
C GLY A 38 2.70 -13.15 12.99
N LEU A 39 1.81 -12.17 13.20
CA LEU A 39 2.22 -10.80 13.49
C LEU A 39 2.87 -10.67 14.85
N ASP A 40 3.82 -9.77 14.93
CA ASP A 40 4.51 -9.34 16.14
C ASP A 40 4.09 -7.88 16.42
N ASP A 41 3.45 -7.63 17.54
CA ASP A 41 2.91 -6.32 17.91
C ASP A 41 3.98 -5.23 18.07
N MET A 42 5.25 -5.62 18.15
CA MET A 42 6.39 -4.70 18.27
C MET A 42 6.99 -4.30 16.92
N LYS A 43 6.43 -4.80 15.81
CA LYS A 43 6.90 -4.54 14.45
C LYS A 43 5.93 -3.68 13.67
N GLU A 44 6.45 -3.10 12.62
CA GLU A 44 5.67 -2.34 11.65
C GLU A 44 5.49 -3.14 10.36
N TYR A 45 4.35 -2.97 9.72
CA TYR A 45 4.00 -3.73 8.54
C TYR A 45 3.49 -2.82 7.42
N PHE A 46 3.76 -3.27 6.19
CA PHE A 46 3.14 -2.74 5.00
C PHE A 46 2.16 -3.76 4.43
N VAL A 47 0.93 -3.33 4.19
CA VAL A 47 -0.17 -4.19 3.74
C VAL A 47 -0.64 -3.81 2.34
N LYS A 48 -1.03 -4.80 1.56
CA LYS A 48 -1.62 -4.60 0.24
C LYS A 48 -2.43 -5.82 -0.20
N THR A 49 -3.26 -5.66 -1.22
CA THR A 49 -3.83 -6.78 -1.96
C THR A 49 -2.90 -7.24 -3.08
N GLY A 50 -3.22 -8.31 -3.78
CA GLY A 50 -2.39 -8.83 -4.88
C GLY A 50 -2.14 -7.81 -5.99
N VAL A 51 -3.08 -6.92 -6.27
CA VAL A 51 -2.99 -5.93 -7.37
C VAL A 51 -3.10 -4.48 -6.92
N PHE A 52 -3.49 -4.22 -5.68
CA PHE A 52 -3.70 -2.87 -5.18
C PHE A 52 -2.92 -2.62 -3.89
N SER A 53 -2.22 -1.49 -3.86
CA SER A 53 -1.61 -0.96 -2.65
C SER A 53 -2.07 0.48 -2.50
N SER A 54 -2.61 0.83 -1.35
CA SER A 54 -3.07 2.20 -1.05
C SER A 54 -1.88 3.15 -0.78
N LYS A 55 -0.81 3.04 -1.58
CA LYS A 55 0.44 3.80 -1.33
C LYS A 55 0.28 5.31 -1.43
N TYR A 56 -0.68 5.79 -2.20
CA TYR A 56 -1.00 7.23 -2.28
C TYR A 56 -1.88 7.72 -1.12
N ASP A 57 -2.35 6.82 -0.28
CA ASP A 57 -2.86 7.09 1.05
C ASP A 57 -2.10 6.19 2.02
N PHE A 58 -0.84 6.51 2.21
CA PHE A 58 0.17 5.64 2.84
C PHE A 58 -0.24 5.19 4.24
N ARG A 59 -0.98 6.05 4.97
CA ARG A 59 -1.54 5.72 6.28
C ARG A 59 -2.45 4.49 6.29
N ASN A 60 -3.06 4.16 5.14
CA ASN A 60 -3.91 2.99 5.00
C ASN A 60 -3.12 1.71 4.67
N ALA A 61 -1.85 1.86 4.33
CA ALA A 61 -0.99 0.74 3.94
C ALA A 61 0.14 0.48 4.95
N HIS A 62 0.52 1.49 5.74
CA HIS A 62 1.53 1.39 6.78
C HIS A 62 0.85 1.21 8.14
N VAL A 63 1.11 0.09 8.76
CA VAL A 63 0.54 -0.32 10.05
C VAL A 63 1.66 -0.28 11.09
N HIS A 64 1.51 0.54 12.12
CA HIS A 64 2.54 0.77 13.12
C HIS A 64 1.94 0.89 14.54
N GLY A 65 2.69 0.41 15.52
CA GLY A 65 2.25 0.38 16.91
C GLY A 65 1.30 -0.79 17.21
N GLU A 66 1.33 -1.24 18.44
CA GLU A 66 0.63 -2.42 18.92
C GLU A 66 -0.85 -2.46 18.53
N LYS A 67 -1.55 -1.34 18.74
CA LYS A 67 -2.98 -1.25 18.45
C LYS A 67 -3.28 -1.50 16.97
N GLU A 68 -2.57 -0.80 16.06
CA GLU A 68 -2.80 -0.94 14.63
C GLU A 68 -2.41 -2.32 14.11
N VAL A 69 -1.37 -2.94 14.68
CA VAL A 69 -0.98 -4.31 14.31
C VAL A 69 -2.07 -5.30 14.72
N GLN A 70 -2.72 -5.09 15.87
CA GLN A 70 -3.86 -5.90 16.27
C GLN A 70 -5.12 -5.66 15.41
N GLU A 71 -5.25 -4.49 14.79
CA GLU A 71 -6.33 -4.09 13.88
C GLU A 71 -5.95 -4.28 12.39
N LEU A 72 -4.86 -4.99 12.07
CA LEU A 72 -4.35 -5.14 10.70
C LEU A 72 -5.37 -5.76 9.73
N GLY A 73 -6.25 -6.60 10.21
CA GLY A 73 -7.34 -7.16 9.40
C GLY A 73 -8.31 -6.10 8.91
N GLU A 74 -8.60 -5.09 9.73
CA GLU A 74 -9.40 -3.93 9.34
C GLU A 74 -8.75 -3.15 8.20
N TYR A 75 -7.43 -2.91 8.27
CA TYR A 75 -6.66 -2.27 7.19
C TYR A 75 -6.76 -3.06 5.88
N LEU A 76 -6.63 -4.38 5.93
CA LEU A 76 -6.75 -5.24 4.75
C LEU A 76 -8.17 -5.23 4.16
N LEU A 77 -9.20 -5.24 5.00
CA LEU A 77 -10.59 -5.09 4.53
C LEU A 77 -10.79 -3.73 3.87
N PHE A 78 -10.28 -2.66 4.48
CA PHE A 78 -10.42 -1.31 3.96
C PHE A 78 -9.76 -1.13 2.59
N ILE A 79 -8.50 -1.55 2.43
CA ILE A 79 -7.82 -1.46 1.13
C ILE A 79 -8.44 -2.40 0.08
N SER A 80 -8.99 -3.54 0.49
CA SER A 80 -9.73 -4.42 -0.40
C SER A 80 -11.03 -3.77 -0.87
N HIS A 81 -11.74 -3.10 0.03
CA HIS A 81 -12.93 -2.32 -0.32
C HIS A 81 -12.60 -1.18 -1.27
N GLN A 82 -11.53 -0.43 -1.02
CA GLN A 82 -11.06 0.62 -1.94
C GLN A 82 -10.76 0.04 -3.34
N ALA A 83 -10.09 -1.11 -3.41
CA ALA A 83 -9.82 -1.77 -4.69
C ALA A 83 -11.10 -2.15 -5.43
N VAL A 84 -12.11 -2.65 -4.72
CA VAL A 84 -13.43 -2.95 -5.29
C VAL A 84 -14.13 -1.66 -5.75
N ALA A 85 -14.12 -0.61 -4.94
CA ALA A 85 -14.76 0.67 -5.25
C ALA A 85 -14.18 1.32 -6.53
N LEU A 86 -12.89 1.16 -6.80
CA LEU A 86 -12.24 1.63 -8.02
C LEU A 86 -12.72 0.91 -9.29
N THR A 87 -13.41 -0.24 -9.15
CA THR A 87 -13.96 -0.96 -10.30
C THR A 87 -15.41 -0.61 -10.60
N PHE A 88 -16.11 0.08 -9.69
CA PHE A 88 -17.48 0.53 -9.90
C PHE A 88 -17.54 1.84 -10.69
N PRO A 89 -18.59 2.08 -11.33
CA PRO A 89 -18.99 2.13 -12.71
C PRO A 89 -18.30 3.27 -13.42
N THR A 90 -17.07 3.12 -13.66
CA THR A 90 -16.49 3.90 -14.73
C THR A 90 -16.65 3.03 -15.98
N ASN A 91 -17.15 3.60 -17.03
CA ASN A 91 -17.12 3.01 -18.37
C ASN A 91 -15.67 2.70 -18.82
N ASN A 92 -14.76 2.54 -17.89
CA ASN A 92 -13.34 2.32 -18.06
C ASN A 92 -13.02 0.84 -17.83
N VAL A 93 -12.95 0.11 -18.91
CA VAL A 93 -12.58 -1.30 -19.00
C VAL A 93 -11.21 -1.61 -18.34
N CYS A 94 -10.39 -0.59 -18.11
CA CYS A 94 -9.02 -0.75 -17.60
C CYS A 94 -8.89 -1.10 -16.12
N MET A 95 -9.96 -1.03 -15.34
CA MET A 95 -9.90 -1.25 -13.90
C MET A 95 -10.41 -2.63 -13.43
N TYR A 96 -10.82 -3.47 -14.35
CA TYR A 96 -11.33 -4.81 -14.03
C TYR A 96 -10.35 -5.68 -13.24
N GLY A 97 -9.06 -5.50 -13.45
CA GLY A 97 -8.03 -6.28 -12.77
C GLY A 97 -7.86 -5.95 -11.29
N ALA A 98 -8.21 -4.75 -10.84
CA ALA A 98 -7.93 -4.31 -9.48
C ALA A 98 -8.77 -5.03 -8.40
N ALA A 99 -9.96 -5.50 -8.75
CA ALA A 99 -10.87 -6.16 -7.81
C ALA A 99 -10.86 -7.69 -7.91
N THR A 100 -10.11 -8.27 -8.83
CA THR A 100 -10.17 -9.71 -9.11
C THR A 100 -9.19 -10.54 -8.29
N THR A 101 -8.29 -9.89 -7.54
CA THR A 101 -7.36 -10.61 -6.68
C THR A 101 -8.03 -11.15 -5.43
N ASN A 102 -7.68 -12.36 -5.07
CA ASN A 102 -8.04 -12.97 -3.80
C ASN A 102 -6.84 -13.12 -2.88
N GLU A 103 -5.86 -12.26 -3.01
CA GLU A 103 -4.64 -12.34 -2.25
C GLU A 103 -4.47 -11.12 -1.34
N TRP A 104 -4.07 -11.38 -0.10
CA TRP A 104 -3.57 -10.39 0.83
C TRP A 104 -2.09 -10.59 1.06
N CYS A 105 -1.35 -9.51 1.08
CA CYS A 105 0.08 -9.49 1.27
C CYS A 105 0.44 -8.60 2.44
N VAL A 106 1.18 -9.15 3.39
CA VAL A 106 1.76 -8.44 4.53
C VAL A 106 3.26 -8.62 4.52
N ARG A 107 3.99 -7.55 4.62
CA ARG A 107 5.44 -7.57 4.78
C ARG A 107 5.85 -6.68 5.94
N GLU A 108 6.94 -7.02 6.61
CA GLU A 108 7.58 -6.11 7.56
C GLU A 108 7.95 -4.81 6.85
N TYR A 109 7.66 -3.69 7.47
CA TYR A 109 7.97 -2.38 6.92
C TYR A 109 9.48 -2.19 6.88
N ILE A 110 9.96 -1.62 5.81
CA ILE A 110 11.37 -1.26 5.64
C ILE A 110 11.47 0.25 5.82
N PRO A 111 12.01 0.72 6.96
CA PRO A 111 12.12 2.16 7.20
C PRO A 111 13.08 2.82 6.22
N ASP A 112 12.84 4.08 5.96
CA ASP A 112 13.78 4.90 5.22
C ASP A 112 15.06 5.13 6.03
N LYS A 113 16.20 4.87 5.42
CA LYS A 113 17.52 5.05 6.05
C LYS A 113 18.11 6.44 5.82
N GLU A 114 17.59 7.16 4.86
CA GLU A 114 18.12 8.44 4.38
C GLU A 114 17.34 9.64 4.88
N ASN A 115 16.29 9.41 5.68
CA ASN A 115 15.35 10.45 6.14
C ASN A 115 14.80 11.31 4.98
N ASN A 116 14.48 10.66 3.87
CA ASN A 116 13.86 11.31 2.75
C ASN A 116 12.52 11.95 3.14
N PRO A 117 12.13 13.07 2.53
CA PRO A 117 10.88 13.72 2.85
C PRO A 117 9.69 12.83 2.51
N CYS A 118 8.63 12.98 3.29
CA CYS A 118 7.34 12.38 2.96
C CYS A 118 6.56 13.34 2.07
N ILE A 119 5.88 12.78 1.08
CA ILE A 119 4.90 13.50 0.28
C ILE A 119 3.51 12.97 0.63
N TYR A 120 2.50 13.66 0.18
CA TYR A 120 1.09 13.30 0.21
C TYR A 120 0.71 12.16 1.16
N LYS A 121 0.10 12.49 2.29
CA LYS A 121 -0.37 11.52 3.29
C LYS A 121 0.69 10.55 3.83
N GLY A 122 1.90 11.04 3.98
CA GLY A 122 2.99 10.32 4.64
C GLY A 122 3.75 9.33 3.76
N LEU A 123 3.55 9.34 2.43
CA LEU A 123 4.32 8.50 1.52
C LEU A 123 5.80 8.95 1.51
N PRO A 124 6.75 8.13 1.99
CA PRO A 124 8.16 8.51 1.96
C PRO A 124 8.72 8.38 0.55
N LEU A 125 9.52 9.37 0.14
CA LEU A 125 10.28 9.35 -1.11
C LEU A 125 11.59 8.59 -0.91
N HIS A 126 11.51 7.29 -0.76
CA HIS A 126 12.72 6.46 -0.70
C HIS A 126 13.54 6.58 -1.98
N THR A 127 14.86 6.49 -1.86
CA THR A 127 15.74 6.24 -3.00
C THR A 127 15.50 4.82 -3.50
N GLU A 128 14.65 4.70 -4.49
CA GLU A 128 14.19 3.43 -5.04
C GLU A 128 14.52 3.31 -6.51
N TYR A 129 14.92 2.11 -6.93
CA TYR A 129 15.18 1.78 -8.31
C TYR A 129 14.32 0.61 -8.77
N ARG A 130 13.90 0.63 -10.02
CA ARG A 130 13.38 -0.54 -10.72
C ARG A 130 14.51 -1.22 -11.45
N ILE A 131 14.73 -2.47 -11.12
CA ILE A 131 15.74 -3.31 -11.75
C ILE A 131 15.00 -4.33 -12.61
N PHE A 132 15.25 -4.31 -13.89
CA PHE A 132 14.70 -5.26 -14.86
C PHE A 132 15.72 -6.38 -15.06
N VAL A 133 15.29 -7.60 -14.83
CA VAL A 133 16.15 -8.79 -14.92
C VAL A 133 15.57 -9.71 -15.98
N ASP A 134 16.40 -10.13 -16.94
CA ASP A 134 16.04 -11.21 -17.84
C ASP A 134 15.96 -12.52 -17.04
N PHE A 135 14.81 -13.20 -17.16
CA PHE A 135 14.56 -14.38 -16.33
C PHE A 135 15.40 -15.58 -16.75
N ASP A 136 15.70 -15.71 -18.02
CA ASP A 136 16.44 -16.85 -18.57
C ASP A 136 17.95 -16.70 -18.36
N SER A 137 18.51 -15.56 -18.73
CA SER A 137 19.94 -15.28 -18.56
C SER A 137 20.33 -14.88 -17.15
N LYS A 138 19.37 -14.45 -16.29
CA LYS A 138 19.59 -13.87 -14.96
C LYS A 138 20.39 -12.56 -14.98
N GLU A 139 20.46 -11.91 -16.11
CA GLU A 139 21.19 -10.66 -16.27
C GLU A 139 20.30 -9.45 -16.04
N VAL A 140 20.88 -8.39 -15.48
CA VAL A 140 20.19 -7.08 -15.36
C VAL A 140 20.21 -6.43 -16.74
N ILE A 141 19.02 -6.24 -17.31
CA ILE A 141 18.85 -5.64 -18.64
C ILE A 141 18.47 -4.15 -18.58
N GLY A 142 18.14 -3.64 -17.40
CA GLY A 142 17.84 -2.22 -17.23
C GLY A 142 17.68 -1.83 -15.78
N VAL A 143 17.97 -0.56 -15.51
CA VAL A 143 17.75 0.08 -14.21
C VAL A 143 17.14 1.45 -14.46
N SER A 144 16.11 1.80 -13.71
CA SER A 144 15.54 3.14 -13.74
C SER A 144 15.21 3.62 -12.32
N PRO A 145 15.30 4.92 -12.03
CA PRO A 145 14.74 5.48 -10.81
C PRO A 145 13.25 5.13 -10.69
N TYR A 146 12.78 4.82 -9.50
CA TYR A 146 11.35 4.58 -9.27
C TYR A 146 10.55 5.89 -9.35
N TRP A 147 11.09 6.93 -8.75
CA TRP A 147 10.55 8.28 -8.78
C TRP A 147 11.29 9.09 -9.87
N GLU A 148 10.60 9.41 -10.95
CA GLU A 148 11.16 10.22 -12.02
C GLU A 148 11.09 11.70 -11.60
N PRO A 149 12.24 12.43 -11.49
CA PRO A 149 12.29 13.76 -10.90
C PRO A 149 11.41 14.80 -11.59
N ASN A 150 11.36 14.82 -12.92
CA ASN A 150 10.56 15.81 -13.65
C ASN A 150 9.05 15.57 -13.45
N THR A 151 8.62 14.31 -13.47
CA THR A 151 7.24 13.93 -13.20
C THR A 151 6.83 14.28 -11.78
N MET A 152 7.70 14.03 -10.81
CA MET A 152 7.48 14.39 -9.41
C MET A 152 7.37 15.88 -9.23
N LYS A 153 8.27 16.66 -9.88
CA LYS A 153 8.21 18.11 -9.86
C LYS A 153 6.92 18.66 -10.46
N GLN A 154 6.47 18.13 -11.58
CA GLN A 154 5.21 18.55 -12.20
C GLN A 154 3.99 18.23 -11.34
N ARG A 155 3.99 17.06 -10.69
CA ARG A 155 2.82 16.55 -9.99
C ARG A 155 2.68 17.10 -8.57
N PHE A 156 3.80 17.33 -7.88
CA PHE A 156 3.81 17.68 -6.46
C PHE A 156 4.50 19.02 -6.17
N GLY A 157 5.26 19.56 -7.10
CA GLY A 157 6.02 20.83 -6.92
C GLY A 157 5.15 22.10 -6.85
N HIS A 158 3.83 21.97 -7.04
CA HIS A 158 2.86 23.07 -6.98
C HIS A 158 1.78 22.87 -5.91
N GLU A 159 1.80 21.79 -5.15
CA GLU A 159 0.84 21.61 -4.06
C GLU A 159 1.34 22.40 -2.84
N GLU A 160 0.57 23.41 -2.47
CA GLU A 160 0.70 24.17 -1.21
C GLU A 160 0.23 23.33 -0.01
N ASP A 161 0.45 22.03 -0.01
CA ASP A 161 0.02 21.21 1.10
C ASP A 161 1.03 21.31 2.25
N SER A 162 0.51 21.34 3.45
CA SER A 162 1.11 21.78 4.72
C SER A 162 2.39 21.07 5.16
N ASP A 163 2.85 20.06 4.43
CA ASP A 163 4.04 19.27 4.76
C ASP A 163 5.27 19.68 3.92
N SER A 164 5.46 21.00 3.79
CA SER A 164 6.67 21.62 3.25
C SER A 164 6.93 21.35 1.75
N PRO A 165 6.26 22.07 0.83
CA PRO A 165 6.53 22.00 -0.61
C PRO A 165 8.00 22.32 -0.97
N HIS A 166 8.70 23.06 -0.11
CA HIS A 166 10.12 23.37 -0.30
C HIS A 166 11.02 22.13 -0.19
N GLN A 167 10.74 21.22 0.75
CA GLN A 167 11.55 20.00 0.93
C GLN A 167 11.42 19.05 -0.26
N ILE A 168 10.22 18.91 -0.82
CA ILE A 168 10.00 18.09 -2.00
C ILE A 168 10.70 18.68 -3.22
N HIS A 169 10.60 19.99 -3.40
CA HIS A 169 11.24 20.70 -4.49
C HIS A 169 12.76 20.57 -4.42
N ASP A 170 13.34 20.77 -3.25
CA ASP A 170 14.78 20.67 -3.05
C ASP A 170 15.28 19.24 -3.25
N TYR A 171 14.55 18.25 -2.75
CA TYR A 171 14.88 16.83 -2.94
C TYR A 171 14.89 16.43 -4.43
N ILE A 172 13.92 16.89 -5.21
CA ILE A 172 13.82 16.57 -6.65
C ILE A 172 14.91 17.27 -7.47
N ILE A 173 15.36 18.45 -7.05
CA ILE A 173 16.39 19.22 -7.78
C ILE A 173 17.79 18.66 -7.54
N TYR A 174 18.06 18.06 -6.38
CA TYR A 174 19.39 17.60 -5.99
C TYR A 174 19.66 16.10 -6.25
N GLN A 175 18.71 15.35 -6.80
CA GLN A 175 18.91 14.00 -7.34
C GLN A 175 19.19 14.04 -8.83
#